data_3641f47f4b546c6be9c3dda8353aafcc
#
_entry.id   3641f47f4b546c6be9c3dda8353aafcc
#
_cell.length_a   1.000
_cell.length_b   1.000
_cell.length_c   1.000
_cell.angle_alpha   90.00
_cell.angle_beta   90.00
_cell.angle_gamma   90.00
#
_symmetry.space_group_name_H-M   'P 1'
#
loop_
_entity.id
_entity.type
_entity.pdbx_description
1 polymer ?
#
loop_
_entity_poly.entity_id
_entity_poly.type
_entity_poly.pdbx_seq_one_letter_code
_entity_poly.pdbx_strand_id
1 'polypeptide(L)'
;MARRALEHVARRTVGFDQIERFRALAADPQRAIGEADFPGCRVEWRGARLAVTVPPPRGTAPEPRTFRYELGVPGRVLVPEAGVVISAEQASHATHDGLVARGAAVTVAAGDLTVPLIVRSWRPGDVVRPLGLGGSKKLQDLFVDRKVLRARRHAVPIVADKMRGIIWVVGHAVADDFRVTAGTKGMLTLKVDKMGGVG
;
A
#
# COMPACT_ATOMS: atom_id res chain seq x y z
N MET A 1 4.43 34.73 4.60
CA MET A 1 4.16 33.66 5.59
C MET A 1 4.72 32.31 5.11
N ALA A 2 4.35 31.78 3.94
CA ALA A 2 4.81 30.46 3.42
C ALA A 2 6.34 30.29 3.38
N ARG A 3 7.08 31.31 2.89
CA ARG A 3 8.55 31.29 2.84
C ARG A 3 9.19 31.07 4.22
N ARG A 4 8.77 31.85 5.21
CA ARG A 4 9.29 31.75 6.59
C ARG A 4 9.00 30.37 7.21
N ALA A 5 7.83 29.80 6.94
CA ALA A 5 7.47 28.46 7.45
C ALA A 5 8.38 27.37 6.85
N LEU A 6 8.61 27.42 5.53
CA LEU A 6 9.49 26.44 4.87
C LEU A 6 10.96 26.62 5.29
N GLU A 7 11.47 27.86 5.33
CA GLU A 7 12.85 28.14 5.72
C GLU A 7 13.12 27.82 7.19
N HIS A 8 12.15 28.04 8.07
CA HIS A 8 12.24 27.70 9.48
C HIS A 8 12.40 26.19 9.69
N VAL A 9 11.62 25.38 8.96
CA VAL A 9 11.66 23.92 9.06
C VAL A 9 12.86 23.34 8.30
N ALA A 10 13.12 23.81 7.08
CA ALA A 10 14.18 23.29 6.23
C ALA A 10 15.60 23.69 6.67
N ARG A 11 15.73 24.73 7.50
CA ARG A 11 17.00 25.38 7.87
C ARG A 11 17.88 25.72 6.66
N ARG A 12 17.28 26.02 5.51
CA ARG A 12 17.93 26.33 4.24
C ARG A 12 17.11 27.38 3.49
N THR A 13 17.77 28.15 2.66
CA THR A 13 17.12 29.12 1.76
C THR A 13 16.31 28.36 0.71
N VAL A 14 15.06 28.75 0.52
CA VAL A 14 14.13 28.15 -0.43
C VAL A 14 14.00 29.06 -1.66
N GLY A 15 14.22 28.53 -2.85
CA GLY A 15 14.13 29.25 -4.12
C GLY A 15 12.68 29.68 -4.45
N PHE A 16 12.55 30.69 -5.33
CA PHE A 16 11.26 31.25 -5.72
C PHE A 16 10.29 30.18 -6.28
N ASP A 17 10.76 29.37 -7.23
CA ASP A 17 9.94 28.30 -7.84
C ASP A 17 9.38 27.30 -6.81
N GLN A 18 10.15 27.05 -5.77
CA GLN A 18 9.76 26.14 -4.69
C GLN A 18 8.67 26.77 -3.81
N ILE A 19 8.75 28.08 -3.60
CA ILE A 19 7.72 28.83 -2.86
C ILE A 19 6.41 28.86 -3.64
N GLU A 20 6.47 29.09 -4.95
CA GLU A 20 5.28 29.08 -5.82
C GLU A 20 4.67 27.67 -5.89
N ARG A 21 5.49 26.64 -6.00
CA ARG A 21 5.03 25.24 -5.93
C ARG A 21 4.34 24.92 -4.59
N PHE A 22 4.89 25.39 -3.48
CA PHE A 22 4.27 25.22 -2.16
C PHE A 22 2.95 25.99 -2.06
N ARG A 23 2.89 27.22 -2.57
CA ARG A 23 1.67 28.03 -2.61
C ARG A 23 0.58 27.36 -3.44
N ALA A 24 0.92 26.83 -4.61
CA ALA A 24 -0.01 26.10 -5.46
C ALA A 24 -0.55 24.84 -4.75
N LEU A 25 0.30 24.15 -3.99
CA LEU A 25 -0.11 23.00 -3.18
C LEU A 25 -1.03 23.41 -2.02
N ALA A 26 -0.77 24.56 -1.39
CA ALA A 26 -1.56 25.06 -0.27
C ALA A 26 -2.89 25.68 -0.70
N ALA A 27 -2.97 26.17 -1.94
CA ALA A 27 -4.17 26.84 -2.48
C ALA A 27 -5.24 25.86 -3.01
N ASP A 28 -4.93 24.58 -3.15
CA ASP A 28 -5.88 23.58 -3.64
C ASP A 28 -6.47 22.73 -2.50
N PRO A 29 -7.61 23.15 -1.90
CA PRO A 29 -8.26 22.42 -0.81
C PRO A 29 -8.90 21.08 -1.27
N GLN A 30 -9.04 20.86 -2.56
CA GLN A 30 -9.63 19.65 -3.15
C GLN A 30 -8.62 18.48 -3.26
N ARG A 31 -7.35 18.72 -3.00
CA ARG A 31 -6.34 17.66 -2.97
C ARG A 31 -6.53 16.76 -1.76
N ALA A 32 -7.07 15.57 -1.99
CA ALA A 32 -7.41 14.64 -0.93
C ALA A 32 -6.20 14.21 -0.09
N ILE A 33 -5.14 13.67 -0.70
CA ILE A 33 -3.91 13.21 -0.02
C ILE A 33 -2.73 13.28 -1.00
N GLY A 34 -1.55 13.70 -0.52
CA GLY A 34 -0.33 13.69 -1.32
C GLY A 34 0.91 14.09 -0.53
N GLU A 35 2.05 14.04 -1.21
CA GLU A 35 3.34 14.46 -0.68
C GLU A 35 4.18 15.15 -1.75
N ALA A 36 5.05 16.08 -1.34
CA ALA A 36 6.06 16.70 -2.20
C ALA A 36 7.35 16.91 -1.41
N ASP A 37 8.48 16.61 -2.06
CA ASP A 37 9.80 16.87 -1.52
C ASP A 37 10.26 18.29 -1.89
N PHE A 38 10.75 19.02 -0.88
CA PHE A 38 11.40 20.32 -1.00
C PHE A 38 12.83 20.20 -0.45
N PRO A 39 13.75 21.09 -0.81
CA PRO A 39 15.09 21.08 -0.25
C PRO A 39 15.09 21.19 1.27
N GLY A 40 15.51 20.12 1.94
CA GLY A 40 15.59 20.05 3.40
C GLY A 40 14.28 19.74 4.11
N CYS A 41 13.14 19.62 3.44
CA CYS A 41 11.89 19.23 4.07
C CYS A 41 10.96 18.49 3.11
N ARG A 42 10.02 17.76 3.69
CA ARG A 42 8.91 17.12 2.98
C ARG A 42 7.60 17.73 3.42
N VAL A 43 6.71 17.96 2.47
CA VAL A 43 5.36 18.44 2.73
C VAL A 43 4.38 17.32 2.42
N GLU A 44 3.59 16.92 3.40
CA GLU A 44 2.48 15.98 3.25
C GLU A 44 1.18 16.74 3.45
N TRP A 45 0.13 16.40 2.68
CA TRP A 45 -1.19 17.01 2.84
C TRP A 45 -2.29 15.97 2.88
N ARG A 46 -3.31 16.28 3.71
CA ARG A 46 -4.56 15.52 3.82
C ARG A 46 -5.71 16.51 3.92
N GLY A 47 -6.45 16.69 2.84
CA GLY A 47 -7.43 17.76 2.76
C GLY A 47 -6.79 19.11 3.08
N ALA A 48 -7.38 19.87 3.99
CA ALA A 48 -6.89 21.19 4.42
C ALA A 48 -5.67 21.15 5.37
N ARG A 49 -5.18 19.97 5.76
CA ARG A 49 -4.02 19.86 6.67
C ARG A 49 -2.74 19.65 5.89
N LEU A 50 -1.76 20.53 6.15
CA LEU A 50 -0.38 20.43 5.65
C LEU A 50 0.54 20.09 6.83
N ALA A 51 1.36 19.07 6.67
CA ALA A 51 2.44 18.73 7.59
C ALA A 51 3.77 18.94 6.88
N VAL A 52 4.65 19.75 7.47
CA VAL A 52 6.02 19.97 6.98
C VAL A 52 6.97 19.23 7.91
N THR A 53 7.70 18.27 7.39
CA THR A 53 8.63 17.43 8.16
C THR A 53 10.03 17.55 7.59
N VAL A 54 11.04 17.56 8.47
CA VAL A 54 12.44 17.42 8.05
C VAL A 54 12.72 15.93 7.92
N PRO A 55 12.99 15.42 6.72
CA PRO A 55 13.40 14.03 6.60
C PRO A 55 14.71 13.85 7.37
N PRO A 56 14.89 12.74 8.08
CA PRO A 56 16.16 12.44 8.72
C PRO A 56 17.30 12.46 7.69
N PRO A 57 18.52 12.79 8.07
CA PRO A 57 19.68 12.75 7.17
C PRO A 57 19.75 11.41 6.45
N ARG A 58 20.19 11.42 5.19
CA ARG A 58 20.37 10.18 4.42
C ARG A 58 21.27 9.22 5.21
N GLY A 59 20.75 8.04 5.53
CA GLY A 59 21.44 7.04 6.36
C GLY A 59 21.01 6.98 7.82
N THR A 60 20.22 7.94 8.35
CA THR A 60 19.70 7.92 9.73
C THR A 60 18.18 7.69 9.81
N ALA A 61 17.48 7.63 8.69
CA ALA A 61 16.09 7.17 8.72
C ALA A 61 16.08 5.74 9.28
N PRO A 62 15.24 5.45 10.29
CA PRO A 62 15.09 4.07 10.74
C PRO A 62 14.72 3.25 9.51
N GLU A 63 15.43 2.13 9.32
CA GLU A 63 15.11 1.23 8.24
C GLU A 63 13.63 0.88 8.31
N PRO A 64 12.92 0.91 7.16
CA PRO A 64 11.52 0.57 7.16
C PRO A 64 11.38 -0.84 7.75
N ARG A 65 10.57 -0.98 8.78
CA ARG A 65 10.27 -2.28 9.39
C ARG A 65 9.64 -3.17 8.33
N THR A 66 10.46 -4.03 7.74
CA THR A 66 9.99 -5.06 6.82
C THR A 66 9.53 -6.27 7.61
N PHE A 67 8.53 -6.95 7.11
CA PHE A 67 8.00 -8.16 7.73
C PHE A 67 7.80 -9.27 6.71
N ARG A 68 7.76 -10.51 7.19
CA ARG A 68 7.45 -11.70 6.42
C ARG A 68 6.88 -12.76 7.35
N TYR A 69 5.64 -13.14 7.09
CA TYR A 69 4.88 -14.14 7.86
C TYR A 69 4.36 -15.22 6.94
N GLU A 70 4.14 -16.40 7.48
CA GLU A 70 3.46 -17.48 6.79
C GLU A 70 1.98 -17.50 7.17
N LEU A 71 1.12 -17.65 6.16
CA LEU A 71 -0.33 -17.72 6.31
C LEU A 71 -0.80 -19.10 5.84
N GLY A 72 -1.21 -19.93 6.77
CA GLY A 72 -1.86 -21.22 6.49
C GLY A 72 -3.23 -21.04 5.82
N VAL A 73 -3.70 -22.08 5.14
CA VAL A 73 -5.02 -22.11 4.53
C VAL A 73 -5.73 -23.41 4.95
N PRO A 74 -6.81 -23.34 5.76
CA PRO A 74 -7.33 -22.14 6.43
C PRO A 74 -6.39 -21.60 7.50
N GLY A 75 -6.46 -20.29 7.78
CA GLY A 75 -5.63 -19.70 8.80
C GLY A 75 -5.74 -18.17 8.89
N ARG A 76 -5.02 -17.61 9.85
CA ARG A 76 -4.91 -16.17 10.06
C ARG A 76 -3.52 -15.82 10.56
N VAL A 77 -3.06 -14.61 10.22
CA VAL A 77 -1.77 -14.08 10.67
C VAL A 77 -1.92 -12.64 11.12
N LEU A 78 -1.28 -12.33 12.23
CA LEU A 78 -1.18 -10.99 12.76
C LEU A 78 -0.02 -10.26 12.08
N VAL A 79 -0.24 -9.04 11.63
CA VAL A 79 0.77 -8.17 11.02
C VAL A 79 0.84 -6.86 11.81
N PRO A 80 1.60 -6.83 12.92
CA PRO A 80 1.66 -5.66 13.82
C PRO A 80 2.16 -4.40 13.10
N GLU A 81 3.09 -4.54 12.16
CA GLU A 81 3.66 -3.43 11.39
C GLU A 81 2.63 -2.70 10.54
N ALA A 82 1.57 -3.40 10.14
CA ALA A 82 0.44 -2.86 9.41
C ALA A 82 -0.77 -2.56 10.31
N GLY A 83 -0.77 -3.04 11.55
CA GLY A 83 -1.90 -2.95 12.47
C GLY A 83 -3.13 -3.74 12.02
N VAL A 84 -2.92 -4.91 11.37
CA VAL A 84 -4.00 -5.72 10.80
C VAL A 84 -3.81 -7.21 11.08
N VAL A 85 -4.93 -7.94 10.96
CA VAL A 85 -4.98 -9.40 10.87
C VAL A 85 -5.38 -9.76 9.45
N ILE A 86 -4.68 -10.72 8.84
CA ILE A 86 -5.05 -11.26 7.53
C ILE A 86 -5.47 -12.70 7.74
N SER A 87 -6.64 -13.06 7.21
CA SER A 87 -7.17 -14.43 7.24
C SER A 87 -7.36 -14.98 5.84
N ALA A 88 -7.27 -16.29 5.75
CA ALA A 88 -7.47 -17.07 4.55
C ALA A 88 -8.41 -18.24 4.83
N GLU A 89 -9.49 -18.35 4.08
CA GLU A 89 -10.51 -19.39 4.24
C GLU A 89 -10.88 -19.97 2.88
N GLN A 90 -11.11 -21.27 2.81
CA GLN A 90 -11.66 -21.87 1.59
C GLN A 90 -13.07 -21.31 1.34
N ALA A 91 -13.36 -20.98 0.10
CA ALA A 91 -14.66 -20.48 -0.32
C ALA A 91 -15.34 -21.48 -1.22
N SER A 92 -16.61 -21.78 -0.94
CA SER A 92 -17.47 -22.62 -1.80
C SER A 92 -18.14 -21.84 -2.92
N HIS A 93 -18.25 -20.51 -2.77
CA HIS A 93 -18.81 -19.63 -3.79
C HIS A 93 -17.96 -18.38 -3.93
N ALA A 94 -17.85 -17.85 -5.15
CA ALA A 94 -17.32 -16.50 -5.34
C ALA A 94 -18.31 -15.54 -4.66
N THR A 95 -17.85 -14.86 -3.59
CA THR A 95 -18.59 -13.69 -3.13
C THR A 95 -18.65 -12.73 -4.33
N HIS A 96 -19.84 -12.23 -4.65
CA HIS A 96 -20.13 -11.40 -5.83
C HIS A 96 -19.27 -10.13 -5.95
N ASP A 97 -18.49 -9.85 -4.94
CA ASP A 97 -17.50 -8.77 -4.89
C ASP A 97 -16.10 -9.12 -5.41
N GLY A 98 -15.99 -10.12 -6.28
CA GLY A 98 -14.73 -10.43 -7.00
C GLY A 98 -14.11 -9.26 -7.76
N LEU A 99 -14.76 -8.11 -7.75
CA LEU A 99 -14.33 -6.84 -8.33
C LEU A 99 -13.81 -5.84 -7.27
N VAL A 100 -13.89 -6.14 -5.97
CA VAL A 100 -13.46 -5.19 -4.95
C VAL A 100 -11.99 -5.37 -4.61
N ALA A 101 -11.14 -5.11 -5.58
CA ALA A 101 -9.69 -4.98 -5.38
C ALA A 101 -9.31 -3.95 -4.29
N ARG A 102 -10.28 -3.19 -3.79
CA ARG A 102 -10.15 -2.15 -2.75
C ARG A 102 -10.86 -2.51 -1.45
N GLY A 103 -11.47 -3.69 -1.36
CA GLY A 103 -12.22 -4.12 -0.19
C GLY A 103 -11.35 -4.70 0.92
N ALA A 104 -11.99 -4.91 2.07
CA ALA A 104 -11.40 -5.62 3.20
C ALA A 104 -11.35 -7.14 2.95
N ALA A 105 -11.94 -7.65 1.86
CA ALA A 105 -11.94 -9.05 1.48
C ALA A 105 -11.85 -9.20 -0.04
N VAL A 106 -11.22 -10.28 -0.49
CA VAL A 106 -11.11 -10.65 -1.92
C VAL A 106 -11.24 -12.16 -2.06
N THR A 107 -11.87 -12.62 -3.14
CA THR A 107 -11.92 -14.04 -3.50
C THR A 107 -11.02 -14.28 -4.70
N VAL A 108 -10.15 -15.27 -4.60
CA VAL A 108 -9.17 -15.63 -5.64
C VAL A 108 -9.24 -17.10 -5.99
N ALA A 109 -8.79 -17.46 -7.20
CA ALA A 109 -8.63 -18.85 -7.62
C ALA A 109 -7.51 -19.51 -6.80
N ALA A 110 -7.79 -20.71 -6.25
CA ALA A 110 -6.93 -21.38 -5.28
C ALA A 110 -6.40 -22.74 -5.76
N GLY A 111 -6.82 -23.22 -6.94
CA GLY A 111 -6.53 -24.60 -7.37
C GLY A 111 -5.06 -25.01 -7.41
N ASP A 112 -4.15 -24.05 -7.65
CA ASP A 112 -2.71 -24.28 -7.79
C ASP A 112 -1.87 -23.46 -6.79
N LEU A 113 -2.45 -23.06 -5.67
CA LEU A 113 -1.72 -22.30 -4.65
C LEU A 113 -0.79 -23.19 -3.82
N THR A 114 0.42 -22.70 -3.60
CA THR A 114 1.38 -23.32 -2.70
C THR A 114 1.18 -22.82 -1.27
N VAL A 115 0.74 -23.69 -0.38
CA VAL A 115 0.53 -23.37 1.05
C VAL A 115 1.79 -23.70 1.85
N PRO A 116 2.18 -22.90 2.85
CA PRO A 116 1.57 -21.66 3.30
C PRO A 116 1.83 -20.49 2.34
N LEU A 117 0.87 -19.57 2.26
CA LEU A 117 1.04 -18.29 1.59
C LEU A 117 2.00 -17.41 2.38
N ILE A 118 2.55 -16.39 1.73
CA ILE A 118 3.46 -15.43 2.35
C ILE A 118 2.77 -14.08 2.47
N VAL A 119 2.75 -13.54 3.67
CA VAL A 119 2.36 -12.14 3.94
C VAL A 119 3.61 -11.35 4.24
N ARG A 120 3.92 -10.34 3.43
CA ARG A 120 5.17 -9.58 3.53
C ARG A 120 5.04 -8.13 3.15
N SER A 121 6.04 -7.33 3.52
CA SER A 121 6.25 -6.01 2.95
C SER A 121 6.59 -6.09 1.45
N TRP A 122 6.32 -5.02 0.72
CA TRP A 122 6.75 -4.89 -0.67
C TRP A 122 8.29 -4.82 -0.77
N ARG A 123 8.82 -5.17 -1.95
CA ARG A 123 10.26 -5.13 -2.26
C ARG A 123 10.49 -4.35 -3.55
N PRO A 124 11.65 -3.68 -3.69
CA PRO A 124 12.06 -3.15 -4.99
C PRO A 124 12.06 -4.26 -6.04
N GLY A 125 11.49 -3.98 -7.21
CA GLY A 125 11.35 -4.97 -8.28
C GLY A 125 10.04 -5.77 -8.26
N ASP A 126 9.23 -5.70 -7.21
CA ASP A 126 7.91 -6.34 -7.19
C ASP A 126 7.03 -5.83 -8.34
N VAL A 127 6.42 -6.77 -9.05
CA VAL A 127 5.50 -6.53 -10.18
C VAL A 127 4.20 -7.28 -9.92
N VAL A 128 3.08 -6.68 -10.30
CA VAL A 128 1.75 -7.29 -10.27
C VAL A 128 1.05 -7.02 -11.59
N ARG A 129 0.18 -7.92 -12.02
CA ARG A 129 -0.81 -7.69 -13.10
C ARG A 129 -2.15 -7.38 -12.45
N PRO A 130 -2.51 -6.11 -12.23
CA PRO A 130 -3.76 -5.80 -11.55
C PRO A 130 -4.96 -6.23 -12.39
N LEU A 131 -5.92 -6.88 -11.75
CA LEU A 131 -7.17 -7.31 -12.39
C LEU A 131 -7.83 -6.12 -13.12
N GLY A 132 -8.14 -6.33 -14.40
CA GLY A 132 -8.82 -5.35 -15.26
C GLY A 132 -7.90 -4.30 -15.90
N LEU A 133 -6.57 -4.33 -15.69
CA LEU A 133 -5.65 -3.35 -16.30
C LEU A 133 -4.88 -3.86 -17.53
N GLY A 134 -5.06 -5.12 -17.93
CA GLY A 134 -4.49 -5.68 -19.17
C GLY A 134 -2.97 -5.73 -19.26
N GLY A 135 -2.22 -5.40 -18.21
CA GLY A 135 -0.76 -5.37 -18.24
C GLY A 135 -0.10 -5.45 -16.86
N SER A 136 1.21 -5.66 -16.83
CA SER A 136 2.01 -5.69 -15.61
C SER A 136 2.38 -4.30 -15.15
N LYS A 137 2.43 -4.07 -13.84
CA LYS A 137 2.81 -2.81 -13.21
C LYS A 137 3.75 -3.03 -12.05
N LYS A 138 4.80 -2.22 -11.94
CA LYS A 138 5.66 -2.21 -10.75
C LYS A 138 4.85 -1.75 -9.54
N LEU A 139 5.03 -2.39 -8.38
CA LEU A 139 4.32 -1.99 -7.16
C LEU A 139 4.62 -0.54 -6.77
N GLN A 140 5.83 -0.07 -7.02
CA GLN A 140 6.19 1.32 -6.79
C GLN A 140 5.25 2.28 -7.53
N ASP A 141 4.97 2.00 -8.82
CA ASP A 141 4.11 2.82 -9.66
C ASP A 141 2.64 2.68 -9.24
N LEU A 142 2.22 1.47 -8.87
CA LEU A 142 0.90 1.23 -8.29
C LEU A 142 0.67 2.08 -7.04
N PHE A 143 1.65 2.15 -6.14
CA PHE A 143 1.56 2.97 -4.93
C PHE A 143 1.52 4.48 -5.23
N VAL A 144 2.23 4.95 -6.26
CA VAL A 144 2.15 6.35 -6.72
C VAL A 144 0.75 6.66 -7.21
N ASP A 145 0.20 5.83 -8.10
CA ASP A 145 -1.15 6.02 -8.65
C ASP A 145 -2.24 5.97 -7.57
N ARG A 146 -2.06 5.10 -6.57
CA ARG A 146 -2.97 4.96 -5.43
C ARG A 146 -2.71 5.99 -4.33
N LYS A 147 -1.79 6.94 -4.55
CA LYS A 147 -1.41 8.00 -3.61
C LYS A 147 -1.02 7.45 -2.23
N VAL A 148 -0.35 6.28 -2.21
CA VAL A 148 0.19 5.71 -0.98
C VAL A 148 1.44 6.47 -0.60
N LEU A 149 1.41 7.13 0.55
CA LEU A 149 2.55 7.88 1.08
C LEU A 149 3.78 6.97 1.21
N ARG A 150 4.94 7.46 0.79
CA ARG A 150 6.19 6.69 0.75
C ARG A 150 6.52 6.02 2.09
N ALA A 151 6.33 6.75 3.18
CA ALA A 151 6.54 6.24 4.54
C ALA A 151 5.61 5.07 4.92
N ARG A 152 4.47 4.91 4.25
CA ARG A 152 3.47 3.86 4.54
C ARG A 152 3.57 2.65 3.62
N ARG A 153 4.34 2.72 2.52
CA ARG A 153 4.40 1.64 1.53
C ARG A 153 4.89 0.32 2.12
N HIS A 154 5.84 0.38 3.07
CA HIS A 154 6.37 -0.83 3.72
C HIS A 154 5.36 -1.49 4.68
N ALA A 155 4.39 -0.73 5.17
CA ALA A 155 3.30 -1.23 6.01
C ALA A 155 2.11 -1.77 5.21
N VAL A 156 2.09 -1.64 3.88
CA VAL A 156 1.06 -2.27 3.03
C VAL A 156 1.37 -3.75 2.90
N PRO A 157 0.51 -4.66 3.41
CA PRO A 157 0.78 -6.08 3.30
C PRO A 157 0.60 -6.58 1.86
N ILE A 158 1.50 -7.45 1.45
CA ILE A 158 1.44 -8.18 0.19
C ILE A 158 1.20 -9.65 0.51
N VAL A 159 0.09 -10.22 0.03
CA VAL A 159 -0.15 -11.65 0.08
C VAL A 159 0.39 -12.25 -1.22
N ALA A 160 1.25 -13.26 -1.11
CA ALA A 160 1.91 -13.88 -2.25
C ALA A 160 1.96 -15.41 -2.12
N ASP A 161 1.92 -16.07 -3.24
CA ASP A 161 2.30 -17.48 -3.40
C ASP A 161 3.82 -17.57 -3.61
N LYS A 162 4.46 -18.62 -3.07
CA LYS A 162 5.91 -18.83 -3.19
C LYS A 162 6.38 -19.00 -4.63
N MET A 163 5.57 -19.62 -5.49
CA MET A 163 5.91 -19.97 -6.86
C MET A 163 5.30 -19.03 -7.88
N ARG A 164 4.09 -18.55 -7.64
CA ARG A 164 3.28 -17.78 -8.61
C ARG A 164 3.31 -16.27 -8.40
N GLY A 165 3.90 -15.81 -7.29
CA GLY A 165 4.09 -14.39 -7.03
C GLY A 165 2.92 -13.72 -6.30
N ILE A 166 2.71 -12.44 -6.55
CA ILE A 166 1.77 -11.61 -5.79
C ILE A 166 0.33 -11.99 -6.14
N ILE A 167 -0.46 -12.30 -5.08
CA ILE A 167 -1.90 -12.56 -5.17
C ILE A 167 -2.68 -11.27 -4.93
N TRP A 168 -2.37 -10.60 -3.82
CA TRP A 168 -3.13 -9.43 -3.36
C TRP A 168 -2.22 -8.38 -2.73
N VAL A 169 -2.32 -7.17 -3.23
CA VAL A 169 -1.80 -5.96 -2.59
C VAL A 169 -2.93 -5.41 -1.74
N VAL A 170 -2.89 -5.63 -0.44
CA VAL A 170 -4.02 -5.42 0.48
C VAL A 170 -4.58 -4.00 0.36
N GLY A 171 -5.88 -3.92 0.05
CA GLY A 171 -6.59 -2.65 -0.14
C GLY A 171 -6.29 -1.90 -1.47
N HIS A 172 -5.44 -2.46 -2.36
CA HIS A 172 -5.01 -1.75 -3.56
C HIS A 172 -5.23 -2.50 -4.87
N ALA A 173 -4.88 -3.78 -4.95
CA ALA A 173 -5.03 -4.57 -6.18
C ALA A 173 -5.02 -6.07 -5.92
N VAL A 174 -5.84 -6.81 -6.67
CA VAL A 174 -5.74 -8.26 -6.83
C VAL A 174 -5.04 -8.55 -8.14
N ALA A 175 -4.21 -9.59 -8.18
CA ALA A 175 -3.55 -9.99 -9.42
C ALA A 175 -4.50 -10.76 -10.33
N ASP A 176 -4.48 -10.45 -11.62
CA ASP A 176 -5.31 -11.06 -12.67
C ASP A 176 -5.06 -12.57 -12.81
N ASP A 177 -3.82 -13.00 -12.53
CA ASP A 177 -3.42 -14.41 -12.57
C ASP A 177 -4.17 -15.30 -11.56
N PHE A 178 -4.83 -14.70 -10.58
CA PHE A 178 -5.65 -15.38 -9.57
C PHE A 178 -7.12 -15.04 -9.69
N ARG A 179 -7.55 -14.57 -10.85
CA ARG A 179 -8.96 -14.26 -11.15
C ARG A 179 -9.81 -15.51 -11.08
N VAL A 180 -10.96 -15.41 -10.42
CA VAL A 180 -12.00 -16.44 -10.44
C VAL A 180 -12.71 -16.43 -11.80
N THR A 181 -12.84 -17.59 -12.41
CA THR A 181 -13.53 -17.80 -13.69
C THR A 181 -14.53 -18.95 -13.54
N ALA A 182 -15.38 -19.17 -14.54
CA ALA A 182 -16.35 -20.28 -14.54
C ALA A 182 -15.69 -21.67 -14.42
N GLY A 183 -14.42 -21.81 -14.83
CA GLY A 183 -13.64 -23.05 -14.72
C GLY A 183 -12.79 -23.19 -13.44
N THR A 184 -12.89 -22.26 -12.51
CA THR A 184 -12.06 -22.27 -11.31
C THR A 184 -12.40 -23.45 -10.41
N LYS A 185 -11.41 -24.31 -10.13
CA LYS A 185 -11.52 -25.51 -9.28
C LYS A 185 -11.13 -25.25 -7.83
N GLY A 186 -11.71 -24.38 -7.14
CA GLY A 186 -11.38 -24.03 -5.77
C GLY A 186 -11.11 -22.56 -5.63
N MET A 187 -11.60 -22.01 -4.57
CA MET A 187 -11.53 -20.59 -4.29
C MET A 187 -11.05 -20.34 -2.87
N LEU A 188 -10.38 -19.23 -2.68
CA LEU A 188 -9.88 -18.76 -1.41
C LEU A 188 -10.40 -17.35 -1.17
N THR A 189 -10.99 -17.12 -0.01
CA THR A 189 -11.30 -15.77 0.46
C THR A 189 -10.19 -15.29 1.38
N LEU A 190 -9.57 -14.19 1.02
CA LEU A 190 -8.61 -13.45 1.84
C LEU A 190 -9.31 -12.24 2.44
N LYS A 191 -9.17 -12.04 3.75
CA LYS A 191 -9.74 -10.88 4.46
C LYS A 191 -8.67 -10.14 5.23
N VAL A 192 -8.85 -8.83 5.37
CA VAL A 192 -8.04 -7.98 6.24
C VAL A 192 -8.94 -7.28 7.24
N ASP A 193 -8.65 -7.46 8.52
CA ASP A 193 -9.32 -6.80 9.63
C ASP A 193 -8.32 -5.91 10.36
N LYS A 194 -8.79 -4.78 10.89
CA LYS A 194 -7.94 -3.96 11.77
C LYS A 194 -7.73 -4.72 13.07
N MET A 195 -6.51 -4.64 13.58
CA MET A 195 -6.27 -5.04 14.97
C MET A 195 -7.17 -4.17 15.85
N GLY A 196 -8.09 -4.81 16.59
CA GLY A 196 -8.89 -4.11 17.60
C GLY A 196 -7.93 -3.42 18.55
N GLY A 197 -8.03 -2.08 18.63
CA GLY A 197 -7.35 -1.37 19.69
C GLY A 197 -7.92 -1.89 21.02
N VAL A 198 -7.06 -2.46 21.84
CA VAL A 198 -7.36 -2.64 23.25
C VAL A 198 -7.54 -1.22 23.77
N GLY A 199 -8.79 -0.84 24.05
CA GLY A 199 -9.13 0.41 24.73
C GLY A 199 -8.58 0.45 26.14
#